data_4a4560037d741d5e0c9f05b69d11c306
#
_entry.id   4a4560037d741d5e0c9f05b69d11c306
#
_cell.length_a   1.000
_cell.length_b   1.000
_cell.length_c   1.000
_cell.angle_alpha   90.00
_cell.angle_beta   90.00
_cell.angle_gamma   90.00
#
_symmetry.space_group_name_H-M   'P 1'
#
loop_
_entity.id
_entity.type
_entity.pdbx_description
1 polymer ?
#
loop_
_entity_poly.entity_id
_entity_poly.type
_entity_poly.pdbx_seq_one_letter_code
_entity_poly.pdbx_strand_id
1 'polypeptide(L)'
;MKSWAAFPALLTLGACAKDAAAPVTYLGLDCARPFEAQAAAIVAQPALVPAPEDPAEPYRFFSSADGKTSYLITKPGAPGHPAIMIQTAKGSDVVTAGCPYGDRKGYDELHAYLDSLKHWTRK
;
A
#
# COMPACT_ATOMS: atom_id res chain seq x y z
N MET A 1 -26.01 49.57 21.98
CA MET A 1 -25.74 49.20 21.89
C MET A 1 -25.21 48.16 21.38
N LYS A 2 -25.05 47.90 21.14
CA LYS A 2 -24.75 47.17 20.84
C LYS A 2 -24.33 46.31 20.22
N SER A 3 -24.13 46.02 19.95
CA SER A 3 -23.74 45.35 19.54
C SER A 3 -23.25 44.50 18.96
N TRP A 4 -23.15 44.38 18.76
CA TRP A 4 -22.72 43.76 18.32
C TRP A 4 -22.25 42.81 17.82
N ALA A 5 -22.19 42.56 17.67
CA ALA A 5 -21.72 41.85 17.38
C ALA A 5 -21.34 40.82 16.81
N ALA A 6 -21.34 40.67 16.47
CA ALA A 6 -20.98 39.84 16.06
C ALA A 6 -20.28 38.98 15.43
N PHE A 7 -20.12 38.73 15.09
CA PHE A 7 -19.63 38.06 14.65
C PHE A 7 -19.27 37.19 14.08
N PRO A 8 -18.97 36.90 13.84
CA PRO A 8 -18.59 36.24 13.22
C PRO A 8 -18.20 35.11 12.82
N ALA A 9 -18.21 34.92 12.49
CA ALA A 9 -17.83 34.01 12.19
C ALA A 9 -17.26 33.18 11.47
N LEU A 10 -17.25 33.16 11.19
CA LEU A 10 -16.84 32.51 10.68
C LEU A 10 -16.18 31.74 10.16
N LEU A 11 -15.97 31.60 9.93
CA LEU A 11 -15.32 31.08 9.44
C LEU A 11 -15.00 30.01 9.20
N THR A 12 -14.90 29.74 9.17
CA THR A 12 -14.70 28.73 8.96
C THR A 12 -14.43 27.99 8.08
N LEU A 13 -14.38 28.07 7.66
CA LEU A 13 -14.26 27.54 6.93
C LEU A 13 -13.62 26.85 6.26
N GLY A 14 -13.79 27.01 5.94
CA GLY A 14 -13.49 26.47 4.81
C GLY A 14 -12.34 25.74 4.75
N ALA A 15 -11.69 25.92 5.36
CA ALA A 15 -10.60 25.21 5.35
C ALA A 15 -10.69 23.86 4.90
N CYS A 16 -11.68 23.30 5.11
CA CYS A 16 -11.77 21.91 4.87
C CYS A 16 -11.50 21.53 3.49
N ALA A 17 -11.86 22.32 2.61
CA ALA A 17 -11.80 21.88 1.25
C ALA A 17 -10.43 21.54 0.83
N LYS A 18 -9.49 22.23 1.33
CA LYS A 18 -8.21 21.97 0.85
C LYS A 18 -7.66 20.71 1.32
N ASP A 19 -8.18 20.20 2.33
CA ASP A 19 -7.68 18.94 2.78
C ASP A 19 -7.87 17.87 1.75
N ALA A 20 -8.91 17.97 0.99
CA ALA A 20 -9.18 16.98 -0.01
C ALA A 20 -8.10 16.93 -1.06
N ALA A 21 -7.34 17.98 -1.20
CA ALA A 21 -6.31 17.99 -2.21
C ALA A 21 -5.03 17.31 -1.77
N ALA A 22 -4.92 16.93 -0.53
CA ALA A 22 -3.70 16.33 -0.06
C ALA A 22 -3.55 14.92 -0.65
N PRO A 23 -2.39 14.59 -1.21
CA PRO A 23 -2.18 13.25 -1.73
C PRO A 23 -2.16 12.21 -0.63
N VAL A 24 -2.63 11.03 -0.93
CA VAL A 24 -2.58 9.92 -0.01
C VAL A 24 -1.20 9.29 -0.11
N THR A 25 -0.58 9.10 1.03
CA THR A 25 0.73 8.47 1.10
C THR A 25 0.58 7.09 1.68
N TYR A 26 1.23 6.12 1.06
CA TYR A 26 1.14 4.73 1.50
C TYR A 26 2.44 4.31 2.17
N LEU A 27 2.33 3.37 3.11
CA LEU A 27 3.46 2.95 3.90
C LEU A 27 4.52 2.28 3.05
N GLY A 28 5.77 2.72 3.23
CA GLY A 28 6.90 1.95 2.77
C GLY A 28 7.14 0.80 3.73
N LEU A 29 7.94 -0.16 3.31
CA LEU A 29 8.22 -1.32 4.13
C LEU A 29 9.37 -1.06 5.08
N ASP A 30 9.23 -1.54 6.30
CA ASP A 30 10.28 -1.49 7.31
C ASP A 30 10.55 -2.93 7.75
N CYS A 31 11.62 -3.51 7.19
CA CYS A 31 11.89 -4.92 7.42
C CYS A 31 12.36 -5.23 8.85
N ALA A 32 12.60 -4.21 9.66
CA ALA A 32 12.89 -4.43 11.07
C ALA A 32 11.63 -4.73 11.88
N ARG A 33 10.46 -4.43 11.34
CA ARG A 33 9.20 -4.75 12.01
C ARG A 33 8.85 -6.21 11.78
N PRO A 34 8.27 -6.89 12.77
CA PRO A 34 7.85 -8.28 12.56
C PRO A 34 6.81 -8.39 11.45
N PHE A 35 6.80 -9.54 10.77
CA PHE A 35 5.89 -9.76 9.67
C PHE A 35 4.45 -9.47 10.03
N GLU A 36 3.98 -10.02 11.17
CA GLU A 36 2.57 -9.85 11.54
C GLU A 36 2.22 -8.39 11.77
N ALA A 37 3.12 -7.65 12.42
CA ALA A 37 2.86 -6.25 12.71
C ALA A 37 2.83 -5.43 11.41
N GLN A 38 3.75 -5.69 10.50
CA GLN A 38 3.79 -4.94 9.27
C GLN A 38 2.61 -5.29 8.37
N ALA A 39 2.25 -6.56 8.29
CA ALA A 39 1.09 -6.96 7.52
C ALA A 39 -0.18 -6.28 8.04
N ALA A 40 -0.34 -6.25 9.36
CA ALA A 40 -1.51 -5.60 9.95
C ALA A 40 -1.54 -4.10 9.66
N ALA A 41 -0.39 -3.46 9.71
CA ALA A 41 -0.32 -2.03 9.43
C ALA A 41 -0.66 -1.73 7.98
N ILE A 42 -0.23 -2.57 7.06
CA ILE A 42 -0.57 -2.39 5.65
C ILE A 42 -2.07 -2.53 5.44
N VAL A 43 -2.65 -3.59 5.98
CA VAL A 43 -4.08 -3.88 5.78
C VAL A 43 -4.94 -2.79 6.42
N ALA A 44 -4.46 -2.15 7.47
CA ALA A 44 -5.21 -1.12 8.16
C ALA A 44 -5.20 0.23 7.45
N GLN A 45 -4.41 0.39 6.40
CA GLN A 45 -4.36 1.68 5.71
C GLN A 45 -5.69 1.98 5.04
N PRO A 46 -6.15 3.24 5.12
CA PRO A 46 -7.39 3.62 4.45
C PRO A 46 -7.16 3.63 2.94
N ALA A 47 -8.25 3.46 2.22
CA ALA A 47 -8.25 3.59 0.76
C ALA A 47 -7.47 2.52 0.00
N LEU A 48 -7.09 1.44 0.64
CA LEU A 48 -6.55 0.29 -0.08
C LEU A 48 -7.71 -0.58 -0.56
N VAL A 49 -7.53 -1.10 -1.76
CA VAL A 49 -8.52 -1.99 -2.38
C VAL A 49 -7.94 -3.39 -2.38
N PRO A 50 -8.53 -4.31 -1.62
CA PRO A 50 -8.06 -5.70 -1.66
C PRO A 50 -8.48 -6.36 -2.96
N ALA A 51 -7.58 -7.16 -3.53
CA ALA A 51 -7.97 -7.98 -4.66
C ALA A 51 -8.82 -9.15 -4.18
N PRO A 52 -9.69 -9.68 -5.04
CA PRO A 52 -10.43 -10.87 -4.66
C PRO A 52 -9.47 -11.99 -4.28
N GLU A 53 -9.75 -12.68 -3.19
CA GLU A 53 -8.89 -13.75 -2.76
C GLU A 53 -9.18 -15.02 -3.55
N ASP A 54 -8.12 -15.67 -3.97
CA ASP A 54 -8.21 -16.95 -4.64
C ASP A 54 -7.67 -17.99 -3.65
N PRO A 55 -8.51 -18.93 -3.19
CA PRO A 55 -8.02 -19.92 -2.21
C PRO A 55 -6.85 -20.74 -2.72
N ALA A 56 -6.69 -20.84 -4.04
CA ALA A 56 -5.58 -21.58 -4.61
C ALA A 56 -4.28 -20.81 -4.60
N GLU A 57 -4.33 -19.51 -4.37
CA GLU A 57 -3.14 -18.68 -4.37
C GLU A 57 -2.70 -18.39 -2.94
N PRO A 58 -1.42 -18.57 -2.64
CA PRO A 58 -0.92 -18.30 -1.28
C PRO A 58 -0.54 -16.84 -1.10
N TYR A 59 -1.26 -15.92 -1.73
CA TYR A 59 -0.96 -14.49 -1.69
C TYR A 59 -2.20 -13.67 -1.45
N ARG A 60 -2.01 -12.51 -0.79
CA ARG A 60 -3.04 -11.49 -0.67
C ARG A 60 -2.50 -10.23 -1.31
N PHE A 61 -3.30 -9.60 -2.14
CA PHE A 61 -2.92 -8.37 -2.83
C PHE A 61 -3.78 -7.21 -2.39
N PHE A 62 -3.16 -6.05 -2.22
CA PHE A 62 -3.85 -4.81 -1.86
C PHE A 62 -3.26 -3.69 -2.71
N SER A 63 -4.10 -2.86 -3.29
CA SER A 63 -3.64 -1.81 -4.18
C SER A 63 -4.26 -0.47 -3.81
N SER A 64 -3.51 0.60 -4.08
CA SER A 64 -4.09 1.93 -3.97
C SER A 64 -5.13 2.12 -5.07
N ALA A 65 -6.06 3.06 -4.84
CA ALA A 65 -7.14 3.30 -5.79
C ALA A 65 -6.62 3.73 -7.15
N ASP A 66 -5.50 4.44 -7.18
CA ASP A 66 -4.91 4.87 -8.45
C ASP A 66 -4.03 3.80 -9.10
N GLY A 67 -3.84 2.67 -8.44
CA GLY A 67 -3.07 1.57 -8.99
C GLY A 67 -1.57 1.76 -8.97
N LYS A 68 -1.09 2.82 -8.34
CA LYS A 68 0.35 3.11 -8.38
C LYS A 68 1.15 2.42 -7.29
N THR A 69 0.47 1.93 -6.27
CA THR A 69 1.12 1.21 -5.17
C THR A 69 0.37 -0.09 -4.95
N SER A 70 1.11 -1.18 -4.87
CA SER A 70 0.51 -2.49 -4.70
C SER A 70 1.33 -3.28 -3.71
N TYR A 71 0.66 -3.95 -2.78
CA TYR A 71 1.32 -4.79 -1.78
C TYR A 71 0.94 -6.25 -2.02
N LEU A 72 1.91 -7.13 -1.78
CA LEU A 72 1.67 -8.56 -1.75
C LEU A 72 2.08 -9.06 -0.38
N ILE A 73 1.17 -9.75 0.30
CA ILE A 73 1.45 -10.35 1.61
C ILE A 73 1.28 -11.86 1.43
N THR A 74 2.32 -12.63 1.77
CA THR A 74 2.25 -14.07 1.58
C THR A 74 1.40 -14.75 2.63
N LYS A 75 0.83 -15.88 2.25
CA LYS A 75 0.16 -16.81 3.15
C LYS A 75 1.01 -18.07 3.25
N PRO A 76 0.77 -18.92 4.26
CA PRO A 76 1.47 -20.20 4.34
C PRO A 76 1.35 -20.97 3.02
N GLY A 77 2.45 -21.52 2.58
CA GLY A 77 2.50 -22.24 1.31
C GLY A 77 3.17 -21.46 0.20
N ALA A 78 3.31 -20.14 0.36
CA ALA A 78 4.00 -19.36 -0.65
C ALA A 78 5.50 -19.56 -0.58
N PRO A 79 6.19 -19.49 -1.71
CA PRO A 79 7.64 -19.47 -1.68
C PRO A 79 8.11 -18.29 -0.84
N GLY A 80 9.06 -18.54 0.05
CA GLY A 80 9.61 -17.48 0.88
C GLY A 80 8.72 -16.97 1.98
N HIS A 81 7.57 -17.60 2.23
CA HIS A 81 6.70 -17.17 3.32
C HIS A 81 7.42 -17.28 4.66
N PRO A 82 7.30 -16.28 5.55
CA PRO A 82 6.55 -15.05 5.37
C PRO A 82 7.37 -13.99 4.62
N ALA A 83 6.70 -13.25 3.77
CA ALA A 83 7.32 -12.16 3.03
C ALA A 83 6.27 -11.13 2.67
N ILE A 84 6.72 -9.90 2.49
CA ILE A 84 5.86 -8.81 2.07
C ILE A 84 6.60 -8.09 0.95
N MET A 85 5.89 -7.79 -0.14
CA MET A 85 6.46 -7.07 -1.26
C MET A 85 5.63 -5.82 -1.54
N ILE A 86 6.28 -4.81 -2.09
CA ILE A 86 5.58 -3.60 -2.54
C ILE A 86 6.06 -3.28 -3.95
N GLN A 87 5.14 -2.91 -4.80
CA GLN A 87 5.46 -2.40 -6.14
C GLN A 87 4.94 -0.98 -6.24
N THR A 88 5.78 -0.09 -6.73
CA THR A 88 5.45 1.32 -6.84
C THR A 88 5.75 1.80 -8.25
N ALA A 89 4.79 2.47 -8.85
CA ALA A 89 4.98 3.07 -10.16
C ALA A 89 5.80 4.34 -10.02
N LYS A 90 6.84 4.47 -10.82
CA LYS A 90 7.68 5.65 -10.85
C LYS A 90 7.89 6.04 -12.31
N GLY A 91 7.10 7.00 -12.77
CA GLY A 91 7.10 7.33 -14.18
C GLY A 91 6.65 6.14 -15.00
N SER A 92 7.47 5.71 -15.93
CA SER A 92 7.16 4.56 -16.76
C SER A 92 7.69 3.25 -16.17
N ASP A 93 8.32 3.32 -15.00
CA ASP A 93 8.90 2.14 -14.38
C ASP A 93 8.07 1.66 -13.21
N VAL A 94 8.30 0.41 -12.83
CA VAL A 94 7.73 -0.17 -11.62
C VAL A 94 8.89 -0.67 -10.77
N VAL A 95 8.96 -0.19 -9.54
CA VAL A 95 10.00 -0.57 -8.60
C VAL A 95 9.43 -1.59 -7.64
N THR A 96 10.12 -2.71 -7.46
CA THR A 96 9.72 -3.76 -6.53
C THR A 96 10.71 -3.81 -5.38
N ALA A 97 10.18 -3.83 -4.17
CA ALA A 97 10.99 -3.99 -2.97
C ALA A 97 10.25 -4.93 -2.03
N GLY A 98 10.93 -5.41 -1.00
CA GLY A 98 10.25 -6.30 -0.08
C GLY A 98 11.08 -6.66 1.12
N CYS A 99 10.46 -7.45 2.00
CA CYS A 99 11.06 -7.90 3.24
C CYS A 99 11.05 -9.43 3.27
N PRO A 100 12.24 -10.05 3.22
CA PRO A 100 12.34 -11.50 3.29
C PRO A 100 12.41 -11.96 4.74
N TYR A 101 11.26 -12.27 5.30
CA TYR A 101 11.20 -12.75 6.69
C TYR A 101 11.46 -14.26 6.76
N GLY A 102 11.26 -14.96 5.66
CA GLY A 102 11.40 -16.41 5.62
C GLY A 102 12.57 -16.87 4.76
N ASP A 103 12.36 -17.93 4.01
CA ASP A 103 13.39 -18.50 3.18
C ASP A 103 13.82 -17.56 2.07
N ARG A 104 15.10 -17.26 2.00
CA ARG A 104 15.60 -16.28 1.04
C ARG A 104 15.50 -16.75 -0.40
N LYS A 105 15.71 -18.04 -0.63
CA LYS A 105 15.61 -18.54 -1.99
C LYS A 105 14.19 -18.42 -2.51
N GLY A 106 13.22 -18.77 -1.67
CA GLY A 106 11.81 -18.63 -2.05
C GLY A 106 11.45 -17.16 -2.24
N TYR A 107 12.00 -16.29 -1.42
CA TYR A 107 11.77 -14.85 -1.59
C TYR A 107 12.30 -14.38 -2.94
N ASP A 108 13.49 -14.81 -3.31
CA ASP A 108 14.07 -14.39 -4.58
C ASP A 108 13.23 -14.89 -5.76
N GLU A 109 12.66 -16.07 -5.65
CA GLU A 109 11.76 -16.59 -6.68
C GLU A 109 10.50 -15.74 -6.77
N LEU A 110 9.95 -15.35 -5.64
CA LEU A 110 8.78 -14.50 -5.61
C LEU A 110 9.08 -13.12 -6.22
N HIS A 111 10.24 -12.57 -5.88
CA HIS A 111 10.66 -11.28 -6.42
C HIS A 111 10.76 -11.36 -7.95
N ALA A 112 11.36 -12.44 -8.45
CA ALA A 112 11.50 -12.61 -9.89
C ALA A 112 10.14 -12.75 -10.57
N TYR A 113 9.20 -13.44 -9.92
CA TYR A 113 7.86 -13.57 -10.45
C TYR A 113 7.21 -12.19 -10.58
N LEU A 114 7.29 -11.37 -9.54
CA LEU A 114 6.69 -10.04 -9.59
C LEU A 114 7.36 -9.16 -10.63
N ASP A 115 8.67 -9.27 -10.78
CA ASP A 115 9.35 -8.51 -11.81
C ASP A 115 8.90 -8.91 -13.21
N SER A 116 8.56 -10.17 -13.40
CA SER A 116 8.08 -10.62 -14.71
C SER A 116 6.74 -9.98 -15.06
N LEU A 117 5.95 -9.60 -14.08
CA LEU A 117 4.66 -8.99 -14.33
C LEU A 117 4.76 -7.56 -14.85
N LYS A 118 5.92 -6.93 -14.67
CA LYS A 118 6.11 -5.56 -15.16
C LYS A 118 5.86 -5.43 -16.65
N HIS A 119 6.14 -6.47 -17.38
CA HIS A 119 5.96 -6.43 -18.83
C HIS A 119 4.49 -6.32 -19.20
N TRP A 120 3.60 -6.80 -18.36
CA TRP A 120 2.17 -6.70 -18.60
C TRP A 120 1.67 -5.30 -18.39
N THR A 121 2.19 -4.63 -17.36
CA THR A 121 1.70 -3.31 -17.01
C THR A 121 2.25 -2.22 -17.92
N ARG A 122 3.27 -2.52 -18.69
CA ARG A 122 3.92 -1.51 -19.52
C ARG A 122 3.38 -1.44 -20.94
N LYS A 123 2.31 -2.12 -21.21
CA LYS A 123 1.71 -2.06 -22.52
C LYS A 123 0.92 -0.78 -22.78
#